data_4b1e86e3768bff69273c82dfe87913ce
#
_entry.id   4b1e86e3768bff69273c82dfe87913ce
#
_cell.length_a   1.000
_cell.length_b   1.000
_cell.length_c   1.000
_cell.angle_alpha   90.00
_cell.angle_beta   90.00
_cell.angle_gamma   90.00
#
_symmetry.space_group_name_H-M   'P 1'
#
loop_
_entity.id
_entity.type
_entity.pdbx_description
1 polymer ?
#
loop_
_entity_poly.entity_id
_entity_poly.type
_entity_poly.pdbx_seq_one_letter_code
_entity_poly.pdbx_strand_id
1 'polypeptide(L)'
;MATEVDYIIVGSGLAGICLAEQLRRRFRSFLVISDESQCASEVAGGLYNPLVLKRFTLAYNAAEQLDYAMPFYEELTAFLGVEIDQKIPTLRILNRSSEQNAWYEARDKRGYERFMKDGFEVNTNEGIEAPFKLAEVLETGKLDTALLRSAYKAYLKNQNQLLEERFDYDRLQLSEGVSYGELRAKHIVFAEGYGLKQNPLFNYLPLNGTKGELLLIRCKGLDETRVIKSGVFIIPVGDDLYRIGATYKWKDKTSIPTEASKQELIEKLQKFLKLPFEVIDHVAGVRPTVTDRKPLVGTHPDYSNVHVLNGMGSRGVMIGPITSEQLLQHIEEKQSLPEEISIDRFRPLWPPQDRN
;
A
#
# COMPACT_ATOMS: atom_id res chain seq x y z
N MET A 1 7.21 19.19 31.46
CA MET A 1 5.74 19.26 31.32
C MET A 1 5.35 18.17 30.33
N ALA A 2 4.36 17.34 30.66
CA ALA A 2 3.87 16.32 29.75
C ALA A 2 3.39 16.93 28.44
N THR A 3 3.79 16.37 27.30
CA THR A 3 3.28 16.78 26.00
C THR A 3 1.91 16.15 25.79
N GLU A 4 0.89 16.97 25.52
CA GLU A 4 -0.48 16.51 25.29
C GLU A 4 -0.87 16.70 23.82
N VAL A 5 -1.44 15.64 23.18
CA VAL A 5 -1.92 15.65 21.80
C VAL A 5 -3.28 14.97 21.71
N ASP A 6 -3.99 15.16 20.60
CA ASP A 6 -5.21 14.41 20.34
C ASP A 6 -4.91 12.94 19.97
N TYR A 7 -3.86 12.72 19.16
CA TYR A 7 -3.54 11.39 18.64
C TYR A 7 -2.07 11.03 18.76
N ILE A 8 -1.78 9.79 19.13
CA ILE A 8 -0.50 9.11 18.88
C ILE A 8 -0.69 8.18 17.68
N ILE A 9 0.19 8.25 16.68
CA ILE A 9 0.23 7.34 15.54
C ILE A 9 1.49 6.49 15.66
N VAL A 10 1.33 5.16 15.67
CA VAL A 10 2.46 4.24 15.68
C VAL A 10 2.70 3.69 14.28
N GLY A 11 3.80 4.13 13.66
CA GLY A 11 4.20 3.78 12.29
C GLY A 11 4.04 4.93 11.29
N SER A 12 5.10 5.17 10.50
CA SER A 12 5.20 6.18 9.43
C SER A 12 5.18 5.58 8.02
N GLY A 13 4.56 4.40 7.87
CA GLY A 13 4.24 3.84 6.57
C GLY A 13 3.07 4.57 5.90
N LEU A 14 2.66 4.11 4.71
CA LEU A 14 1.61 4.76 3.94
C LEU A 14 0.30 4.96 4.73
N ALA A 15 -0.11 3.97 5.54
CA ALA A 15 -1.30 4.10 6.39
C ALA A 15 -1.16 5.21 7.43
N GLY A 16 -0.02 5.26 8.13
CA GLY A 16 0.26 6.30 9.13
C GLY A 16 0.34 7.70 8.52
N ILE A 17 0.94 7.85 7.33
CA ILE A 17 1.00 9.12 6.59
C ILE A 17 -0.40 9.56 6.17
N CYS A 18 -1.23 8.67 5.61
CA CYS A 18 -2.60 9.02 5.24
C CYS A 18 -3.40 9.50 6.46
N LEU A 19 -3.26 8.83 7.60
CA LEU A 19 -3.93 9.25 8.84
C LEU A 19 -3.40 10.59 9.36
N ALA A 20 -2.09 10.77 9.40
CA ALA A 20 -1.45 12.01 9.84
C ALA A 20 -1.91 13.21 8.99
N GLU A 21 -2.00 13.02 7.68
CA GLU A 21 -2.49 14.04 6.77
C GLU A 21 -3.97 14.38 7.00
N GLN A 22 -4.83 13.38 7.24
CA GLN A 22 -6.23 13.62 7.58
C GLN A 22 -6.37 14.39 8.90
N LEU A 23 -5.56 14.05 9.91
CA LEU A 23 -5.53 14.79 11.18
C LEU A 23 -5.06 16.23 11.02
N ARG A 24 -4.01 16.44 10.21
CA ARG A 24 -3.53 17.78 9.87
C ARG A 24 -4.63 18.63 9.23
N ARG A 25 -5.36 18.09 8.25
CA ARG A 25 -6.48 18.78 7.57
C ARG A 25 -7.62 19.13 8.53
N ARG A 26 -7.81 18.34 9.58
CA ARG A 26 -8.81 18.56 10.63
C ARG A 26 -8.29 19.39 11.81
N PHE A 27 -7.07 19.94 11.72
CA PHE A 27 -6.43 20.71 12.79
C PHE A 27 -6.36 19.96 14.12
N ARG A 28 -6.16 18.63 14.07
CA ARG A 28 -5.91 17.80 15.25
C ARG A 28 -4.43 17.75 15.56
N SER A 29 -4.11 17.85 16.85
CA SER A 29 -2.74 17.65 17.31
C SER A 29 -2.38 16.18 17.33
N PHE A 30 -1.19 15.83 16.84
CA PHE A 30 -0.73 14.44 16.84
C PHE A 30 0.77 14.33 16.93
N LEU A 31 1.25 13.14 17.34
CA LEU A 31 2.66 12.73 17.29
C LEU A 31 2.76 11.36 16.62
N VAL A 32 3.74 11.21 15.73
CA VAL A 32 4.07 9.94 15.09
C VAL A 32 5.26 9.31 15.79
N ILE A 33 5.19 8.02 16.12
CA ILE A 33 6.31 7.23 16.66
C ILE A 33 6.69 6.17 15.64
N SER A 34 7.95 6.14 15.20
CA SER A 34 8.40 5.21 14.16
C SER A 34 9.92 4.99 14.16
N ASP A 35 10.33 3.73 14.03
CA ASP A 35 11.73 3.28 14.02
C ASP A 35 12.25 2.84 12.64
N GLU A 36 11.47 3.00 11.59
CA GLU A 36 11.80 2.54 10.22
C GLU A 36 11.97 1.02 10.05
N SER A 37 11.63 0.20 11.05
CA SER A 37 11.74 -1.27 10.96
C SER A 37 10.87 -1.90 9.86
N GLN A 38 9.83 -1.19 9.39
CA GLN A 38 8.93 -1.64 8.35
C GLN A 38 9.15 -0.87 7.04
N CYS A 39 9.71 -1.53 6.04
CA CYS A 39 10.11 -0.92 4.77
C CYS A 39 9.12 -1.16 3.61
N ALA A 40 7.96 -1.81 3.84
CA ALA A 40 7.06 -2.19 2.75
C ALA A 40 6.62 -1.02 1.86
N SER A 41 6.38 0.17 2.42
CA SER A 41 6.02 1.37 1.67
C SER A 41 7.20 2.00 0.93
N GLU A 42 8.42 1.78 1.39
CA GLU A 42 9.65 2.30 0.78
C GLU A 42 10.03 1.51 -0.48
N VAL A 43 9.94 0.17 -0.39
CA VAL A 43 10.32 -0.73 -1.49
C VAL A 43 9.19 -0.98 -2.48
N ALA A 44 7.98 -0.48 -2.21
CA ALA A 44 6.83 -0.70 -3.08
C ALA A 44 7.06 -0.13 -4.48
N GLY A 45 6.51 -0.80 -5.49
CA GLY A 45 6.48 -0.26 -6.87
C GLY A 45 5.54 0.94 -7.03
N GLY A 46 4.74 1.24 -6.01
CA GLY A 46 3.84 2.39 -5.95
C GLY A 46 2.65 2.35 -6.91
N LEU A 47 2.49 1.29 -7.69
CA LEU A 47 1.41 1.21 -8.68
C LEU A 47 0.03 1.24 -8.03
N TYR A 48 -0.84 2.08 -8.59
CA TYR A 48 -2.28 1.96 -8.40
C TYR A 48 -2.93 1.49 -9.69
N ASN A 49 -3.82 0.50 -9.54
CA ASN A 49 -4.45 -0.20 -10.64
C ASN A 49 -5.80 -0.76 -10.16
N PRO A 50 -6.92 -0.35 -10.79
CA PRO A 50 -8.25 -0.79 -10.40
C PRO A 50 -8.53 -2.27 -10.66
N LEU A 51 -7.74 -2.93 -11.52
CA LEU A 51 -7.99 -4.30 -11.96
C LEU A 51 -7.07 -5.35 -11.30
N VAL A 52 -7.61 -6.52 -11.05
CA VAL A 52 -6.85 -7.76 -10.85
C VAL A 52 -6.50 -8.34 -12.22
N LEU A 53 -5.39 -7.91 -12.80
CA LEU A 53 -5.00 -8.18 -14.20
C LEU A 53 -4.89 -9.67 -14.58
N LYS A 54 -4.77 -10.57 -13.60
CA LYS A 54 -4.77 -12.02 -13.86
C LYS A 54 -6.17 -12.56 -14.18
N ARG A 55 -7.22 -11.89 -13.69
CA ARG A 55 -8.62 -12.37 -13.78
C ARG A 55 -9.51 -11.40 -14.52
N PHE A 56 -9.01 -10.23 -14.90
CA PHE A 56 -9.78 -9.12 -15.44
C PHE A 56 -11.00 -8.75 -14.58
N THR A 57 -10.78 -8.69 -13.25
CA THR A 57 -11.82 -8.32 -12.30
C THR A 57 -11.46 -7.03 -11.59
N LEU A 58 -12.46 -6.22 -11.24
CA LEU A 58 -12.22 -5.04 -10.40
C LEU A 58 -11.68 -5.47 -9.02
N ALA A 59 -10.82 -4.63 -8.49
CA ALA A 59 -10.47 -4.69 -7.09
C ALA A 59 -11.68 -4.29 -6.24
N TYR A 60 -11.71 -4.74 -5.00
CA TYR A 60 -12.72 -4.33 -4.05
C TYR A 60 -12.82 -2.79 -3.97
N ASN A 61 -14.00 -2.25 -4.18
CA ASN A 61 -14.30 -0.81 -4.16
C ASN A 61 -13.31 0.09 -4.94
N ALA A 62 -12.74 -0.41 -6.06
CA ALA A 62 -11.67 0.27 -6.78
C ALA A 62 -12.06 1.68 -7.25
N ALA A 63 -13.30 1.87 -7.71
CA ALA A 63 -13.79 3.17 -8.17
C ALA A 63 -13.82 4.18 -7.02
N GLU A 64 -14.49 3.85 -5.93
CA GLU A 64 -14.58 4.72 -4.74
C GLU A 64 -13.20 5.03 -4.15
N GLN A 65 -12.32 4.03 -4.10
CA GLN A 65 -10.96 4.21 -3.61
C GLN A 65 -10.16 5.18 -4.48
N LEU A 66 -10.26 5.09 -5.82
CA LEU A 66 -9.57 6.00 -6.73
C LEU A 66 -10.17 7.42 -6.67
N ASP A 67 -11.51 7.52 -6.66
CA ASP A 67 -12.20 8.80 -6.59
C ASP A 67 -11.81 9.58 -5.33
N TYR A 68 -11.52 8.89 -4.23
CA TYR A 68 -11.03 9.49 -3.00
C TYR A 68 -9.52 9.73 -2.98
N ALA A 69 -8.74 8.74 -3.44
CA ALA A 69 -7.28 8.76 -3.30
C ALA A 69 -6.61 9.76 -4.25
N MET A 70 -7.11 9.94 -5.47
CA MET A 70 -6.45 10.82 -6.43
C MET A 70 -6.48 12.30 -6.02
N PRO A 71 -7.63 12.89 -5.65
CA PRO A 71 -7.65 14.25 -5.08
C PRO A 71 -6.82 14.37 -3.80
N PHE A 72 -6.85 13.34 -2.94
CA PHE A 72 -6.05 13.35 -1.71
C PHE A 72 -4.55 13.48 -2.00
N TYR A 73 -4.01 12.74 -2.98
CA TYR A 73 -2.59 12.82 -3.34
C TYR A 73 -2.25 14.10 -4.10
N GLU A 74 -3.17 14.64 -4.91
CA GLU A 74 -2.98 15.92 -5.59
C GLU A 74 -2.80 17.05 -4.57
N GLU A 75 -3.67 17.14 -3.57
CA GLU A 75 -3.56 18.12 -2.49
C GLU A 75 -2.30 17.89 -1.64
N LEU A 76 -1.93 16.64 -1.38
CA LEU A 76 -0.73 16.29 -0.63
C LEU A 76 0.55 16.65 -1.40
N THR A 77 0.57 16.44 -2.73
CA THR A 77 1.63 16.91 -3.65
C THR A 77 1.81 18.42 -3.55
N ALA A 78 0.72 19.16 -3.67
CA ALA A 78 0.74 20.63 -3.57
C ALA A 78 1.22 21.09 -2.18
N PHE A 79 0.80 20.43 -1.12
CA PHE A 79 1.19 20.75 0.26
C PHE A 79 2.68 20.49 0.51
N LEU A 80 3.22 19.37 0.05
CA LEU A 80 4.62 19.00 0.26
C LEU A 80 5.58 19.69 -0.73
N GLY A 81 5.06 20.21 -1.85
CA GLY A 81 5.86 20.84 -2.91
C GLY A 81 6.74 19.83 -3.67
N VAL A 82 6.34 18.55 -3.72
CA VAL A 82 7.06 17.47 -4.42
C VAL A 82 6.12 16.64 -5.27
N GLU A 83 6.52 16.31 -6.49
CA GLU A 83 5.72 15.50 -7.40
C GLU A 83 5.79 14.02 -7.00
N ILE A 84 4.75 13.53 -6.36
CA ILE A 84 4.67 12.15 -5.86
C ILE A 84 3.81 11.24 -6.73
N ASP A 85 2.92 11.78 -7.57
CA ASP A 85 2.02 11.00 -8.42
C ASP A 85 2.35 11.17 -9.89
N GLN A 86 2.46 10.06 -10.59
CA GLN A 86 2.70 10.00 -12.02
C GLN A 86 1.62 9.16 -12.69
N LYS A 87 0.77 9.80 -13.51
CA LYS A 87 -0.21 9.12 -14.34
C LYS A 87 0.51 8.34 -15.44
N ILE A 88 0.52 7.03 -15.36
CA ILE A 88 1.18 6.15 -16.32
C ILE A 88 0.21 5.08 -16.77
N PRO A 89 -0.06 4.94 -18.08
CA PRO A 89 -0.88 3.85 -18.61
C PRO A 89 -0.29 2.48 -18.27
N THR A 90 -1.15 1.53 -17.91
CA THR A 90 -0.74 0.13 -17.71
C THR A 90 -1.24 -0.73 -18.86
N LEU A 91 -0.30 -1.35 -19.57
CA LEU A 91 -0.57 -2.26 -20.67
C LEU A 91 -0.41 -3.71 -20.25
N ARG A 92 -1.46 -4.49 -20.40
CA ARG A 92 -1.45 -5.94 -20.18
C ARG A 92 -1.12 -6.66 -21.47
N ILE A 93 0.00 -7.36 -21.55
CA ILE A 93 0.32 -8.28 -22.65
C ILE A 93 -0.70 -9.43 -22.63
N LEU A 94 -1.46 -9.61 -23.69
CA LEU A 94 -2.31 -10.77 -23.88
C LEU A 94 -1.48 -11.92 -24.44
N ASN A 95 -1.60 -13.11 -23.87
CA ASN A 95 -0.76 -14.26 -24.24
C ASN A 95 -1.44 -15.21 -25.22
N ARG A 96 -2.75 -15.03 -25.46
CA ARG A 96 -3.57 -15.88 -26.33
C ARG A 96 -4.87 -15.19 -26.71
N SER A 97 -5.50 -15.61 -27.80
CA SER A 97 -6.76 -15.04 -28.28
C SER A 97 -7.91 -15.15 -27.28
N SER A 98 -7.94 -16.21 -26.48
CA SER A 98 -8.96 -16.35 -25.43
C SER A 98 -8.89 -15.27 -24.36
N GLU A 99 -7.72 -14.64 -24.11
CA GLU A 99 -7.61 -13.50 -23.19
C GLU A 99 -8.23 -12.24 -23.80
N GLN A 100 -8.28 -12.10 -25.12
CA GLN A 100 -9.00 -11.00 -25.78
C GLN A 100 -10.52 -11.11 -25.55
N ASN A 101 -11.08 -12.32 -25.72
CA ASN A 101 -12.50 -12.55 -25.44
C ASN A 101 -12.82 -12.29 -23.96
N ALA A 102 -12.00 -12.82 -23.06
CA ALA A 102 -12.16 -12.62 -21.61
C ALA A 102 -12.05 -11.13 -21.20
N TRP A 103 -11.26 -10.33 -21.93
CA TRP A 103 -11.18 -8.88 -21.72
C TRP A 103 -12.51 -8.21 -22.07
N TYR A 104 -13.09 -8.51 -23.24
CA TYR A 104 -14.38 -7.95 -23.63
C TYR A 104 -15.51 -8.41 -22.72
N GLU A 105 -15.57 -9.71 -22.40
CA GLU A 105 -16.55 -10.24 -21.44
C GLU A 105 -16.47 -9.56 -20.06
N ALA A 106 -15.26 -9.19 -19.64
CA ALA A 106 -15.07 -8.45 -18.40
C ALA A 106 -15.52 -6.99 -18.56
N ARG A 107 -15.13 -6.33 -19.66
CA ARG A 107 -15.43 -4.93 -19.93
C ARG A 107 -16.93 -4.66 -20.07
N ASP A 108 -17.70 -5.60 -20.58
CA ASP A 108 -19.16 -5.50 -20.72
C ASP A 108 -19.91 -5.53 -19.39
N LYS A 109 -19.22 -5.82 -18.29
CA LYS A 109 -19.81 -5.73 -16.95
C LYS A 109 -19.90 -4.26 -16.51
N ARG A 110 -21.01 -3.91 -15.86
CA ARG A 110 -21.26 -2.55 -15.36
C ARG A 110 -20.09 -1.99 -14.55
N GLY A 111 -19.59 -0.82 -14.93
CA GLY A 111 -18.52 -0.09 -14.26
C GLY A 111 -17.10 -0.51 -14.67
N TYR A 112 -16.94 -1.56 -15.49
CA TYR A 112 -15.64 -1.98 -15.98
C TYR A 112 -15.16 -1.14 -17.17
N GLU A 113 -16.08 -0.61 -17.97
CA GLU A 113 -15.84 0.30 -19.10
C GLU A 113 -15.02 1.54 -18.70
N ARG A 114 -15.14 1.98 -17.46
CA ARG A 114 -14.36 3.08 -16.90
C ARG A 114 -12.85 2.77 -16.88
N PHE A 115 -12.49 1.51 -16.63
CA PHE A 115 -11.12 1.10 -16.35
C PHE A 115 -10.50 0.24 -17.44
N MET A 116 -11.27 -0.21 -18.39
CA MET A 116 -10.83 -1.11 -19.47
C MET A 116 -11.04 -0.43 -20.81
N LYS A 117 -9.93 -0.05 -21.46
CA LYS A 117 -9.99 0.58 -22.80
C LYS A 117 -10.66 -0.34 -23.80
N ASP A 118 -11.44 0.24 -24.68
CA ASP A 118 -11.99 -0.48 -25.81
C ASP A 118 -10.92 -0.73 -26.87
N GLY A 119 -10.91 -1.94 -27.42
CA GLY A 119 -9.91 -2.37 -28.40
C GLY A 119 -8.56 -2.73 -27.78
N PHE A 120 -7.62 -3.08 -28.66
CA PHE A 120 -6.29 -3.52 -28.32
C PHE A 120 -5.25 -2.81 -29.17
N GLU A 121 -4.09 -2.53 -28.57
CA GLU A 121 -2.95 -1.95 -29.27
C GLU A 121 -2.07 -3.04 -29.87
N VAL A 122 -1.54 -2.78 -31.06
CA VAL A 122 -0.47 -3.57 -31.63
C VAL A 122 0.83 -3.15 -30.95
N ASN A 123 1.60 -4.10 -30.46
CA ASN A 123 2.90 -3.78 -29.90
C ASN A 123 3.86 -3.29 -30.98
N THR A 124 4.41 -2.11 -30.79
CA THR A 124 5.43 -1.50 -31.67
C THR A 124 6.82 -1.50 -31.05
N ASN A 125 6.94 -1.94 -29.78
CA ASN A 125 8.22 -2.01 -29.10
C ASN A 125 8.89 -3.35 -29.39
N GLU A 126 9.95 -3.32 -30.19
CA GLU A 126 10.69 -4.53 -30.62
C GLU A 126 11.38 -5.26 -29.46
N GLY A 127 11.66 -4.54 -28.36
CA GLY A 127 12.23 -5.12 -27.13
C GLY A 127 11.24 -5.95 -26.33
N ILE A 128 9.93 -5.89 -26.64
CA ILE A 128 8.86 -6.57 -25.90
C ILE A 128 8.15 -7.56 -26.81
N GLU A 129 8.01 -8.80 -26.38
CA GLU A 129 7.20 -9.81 -27.06
C GLU A 129 5.73 -9.74 -26.61
N ALA A 130 4.84 -9.38 -27.52
CA ALA A 130 3.40 -9.30 -27.28
C ALA A 130 2.59 -9.76 -28.52
N PRO A 131 2.59 -11.08 -28.82
CA PRO A 131 2.04 -11.59 -30.09
C PRO A 131 0.52 -11.45 -30.21
N PHE A 132 -0.21 -11.33 -29.11
CA PHE A 132 -1.68 -11.20 -29.08
C PHE A 132 -2.15 -9.81 -28.68
N LYS A 133 -1.35 -8.77 -28.97
CA LYS A 133 -1.67 -7.37 -28.66
C LYS A 133 -1.59 -7.01 -27.18
N LEU A 134 -1.85 -5.75 -26.90
CA LEU A 134 -1.82 -5.11 -25.60
C LEU A 134 -3.20 -4.58 -25.24
N ALA A 135 -3.65 -4.85 -24.02
CA ALA A 135 -4.87 -4.30 -23.44
C ALA A 135 -4.52 -3.19 -22.45
N GLU A 136 -5.09 -2.00 -22.63
CA GLU A 136 -4.82 -0.86 -21.77
C GLU A 136 -5.79 -0.78 -20.60
N VAL A 137 -5.25 -0.62 -19.41
CA VAL A 137 -6.01 -0.30 -18.20
C VAL A 137 -5.95 1.20 -17.98
N LEU A 138 -7.13 1.80 -17.88
CA LEU A 138 -7.32 3.22 -17.65
C LEU A 138 -7.22 3.56 -16.15
N GLU A 139 -7.03 4.84 -15.83
CA GLU A 139 -6.91 5.36 -14.47
C GLU A 139 -5.85 4.64 -13.63
N THR A 140 -4.70 4.41 -14.25
CA THR A 140 -3.52 3.81 -13.61
C THR A 140 -2.39 4.81 -13.48
N GLY A 141 -1.48 4.54 -12.57
CA GLY A 141 -0.28 5.35 -12.35
C GLY A 141 0.62 4.77 -11.29
N LYS A 142 1.58 5.60 -10.90
CA LYS A 142 2.57 5.28 -9.88
C LYS A 142 2.68 6.42 -8.88
N LEU A 143 2.48 6.12 -7.62
CA LEU A 143 2.83 7.01 -6.52
C LEU A 143 4.27 6.70 -6.09
N ASP A 144 5.14 7.69 -6.04
CA ASP A 144 6.47 7.55 -5.45
C ASP A 144 6.36 7.51 -3.93
N THR A 145 6.13 6.31 -3.41
CA THR A 145 5.92 6.07 -1.97
C THR A 145 7.18 6.31 -1.14
N ALA A 146 8.36 6.17 -1.72
CA ALA A 146 9.62 6.47 -1.05
C ALA A 146 9.81 8.00 -0.92
N LEU A 147 9.58 8.76 -2.00
CA LEU A 147 9.62 10.22 -1.98
C LEU A 147 8.54 10.79 -1.04
N LEU A 148 7.31 10.30 -1.13
CA LEU A 148 6.23 10.68 -0.22
C LEU A 148 6.65 10.49 1.24
N ARG A 149 7.17 9.31 1.57
CA ARG A 149 7.58 8.99 2.94
C ARG A 149 8.71 9.90 3.43
N SER A 150 9.72 10.13 2.62
CA SER A 150 10.85 10.99 2.98
C SER A 150 10.42 12.45 3.14
N ALA A 151 9.60 12.99 2.24
CA ALA A 151 9.10 14.36 2.30
C ALA A 151 8.16 14.57 3.51
N TYR A 152 7.25 13.63 3.75
CA TYR A 152 6.34 13.72 4.90
C TYR A 152 7.08 13.59 6.23
N LYS A 153 8.08 12.71 6.30
CA LYS A 153 8.97 12.58 7.47
C LYS A 153 9.74 13.87 7.75
N ALA A 154 10.27 14.52 6.72
CA ALA A 154 10.94 15.83 6.87
C ALA A 154 9.95 16.89 7.39
N TYR A 155 8.73 16.92 6.87
CA TYR A 155 7.67 17.79 7.39
C TYR A 155 7.41 17.53 8.89
N LEU A 156 7.17 16.27 9.29
CA LEU A 156 6.90 15.91 10.68
C LEU A 156 8.05 16.32 11.62
N LYS A 157 9.30 16.14 11.20
CA LYS A 157 10.48 16.59 11.96
C LYS A 157 10.49 18.11 12.16
N ASN A 158 10.24 18.85 11.10
CA ASN A 158 10.20 20.32 11.16
C ASN A 158 9.07 20.85 12.06
N GLN A 159 8.00 20.08 12.24
CA GLN A 159 6.91 20.39 13.15
C GLN A 159 7.08 19.83 14.57
N ASN A 160 8.17 19.13 14.86
CA ASN A 160 8.38 18.38 16.11
C ASN A 160 7.26 17.36 16.39
N GLN A 161 6.73 16.74 15.32
CA GLN A 161 5.65 15.75 15.35
C GLN A 161 6.13 14.31 15.10
N LEU A 162 7.44 14.05 15.14
CA LEU A 162 8.02 12.73 14.95
C LEU A 162 8.94 12.36 16.09
N LEU A 163 8.68 11.22 16.70
CA LEU A 163 9.58 10.54 17.63
C LEU A 163 10.20 9.33 16.92
N GLU A 164 11.49 9.42 16.63
CA GLU A 164 12.25 8.38 15.93
C GLU A 164 12.74 7.33 16.92
N GLU A 165 11.83 6.47 17.37
CA GLU A 165 12.15 5.34 18.23
C GLU A 165 11.25 4.15 17.91
N ARG A 166 11.69 2.96 18.31
CA ARG A 166 10.83 1.78 18.31
C ARG A 166 9.79 1.94 19.41
N PHE A 167 8.52 1.70 19.04
CA PHE A 167 7.44 1.73 20.01
C PHE A 167 7.62 0.60 21.03
N ASP A 168 7.64 0.97 22.31
CA ASP A 168 7.78 0.07 23.45
C ASP A 168 6.42 -0.10 24.12
N TYR A 169 5.80 -1.26 23.93
CA TYR A 169 4.48 -1.54 24.48
C TYR A 169 4.44 -1.52 26.01
N ASP A 170 5.57 -1.78 26.69
CA ASP A 170 5.65 -1.77 28.16
C ASP A 170 5.56 -0.34 28.72
N ARG A 171 5.83 0.68 27.90
CA ARG A 171 5.67 2.10 28.27
C ARG A 171 4.24 2.63 28.04
N LEU A 172 3.37 1.85 27.38
CA LEU A 172 2.00 2.23 27.11
C LEU A 172 1.11 1.97 28.33
N GLN A 173 0.37 2.98 28.75
CA GLN A 173 -0.62 2.88 29.82
C GLN A 173 -1.98 3.34 29.31
N LEU A 174 -3.03 2.58 29.61
CA LEU A 174 -4.40 2.76 29.10
C LEU A 174 -5.46 2.93 30.21
N SER A 175 -5.06 3.15 31.45
CA SER A 175 -5.97 3.21 32.62
C SER A 175 -6.83 4.47 32.66
N GLU A 176 -6.24 5.63 32.37
CA GLU A 176 -6.90 6.94 32.41
C GLU A 176 -6.71 7.72 31.10
N GLY A 177 -6.95 7.06 29.96
CA GLY A 177 -6.64 7.59 28.65
C GLY A 177 -5.43 6.87 28.03
N VAL A 178 -4.71 7.54 27.14
CA VAL A 178 -3.49 7.02 26.52
C VAL A 178 -2.30 7.78 27.05
N SER A 179 -1.33 7.07 27.63
CA SER A 179 -0.04 7.66 27.94
C SER A 179 1.12 6.78 27.50
N TYR A 180 2.18 7.42 27.01
CA TYR A 180 3.41 6.79 26.58
C TYR A 180 4.60 7.59 27.13
N GLY A 181 5.14 7.17 28.27
CA GLY A 181 6.10 7.96 29.03
C GLY A 181 5.49 9.30 29.49
N GLU A 182 6.08 10.42 29.09
CA GLU A 182 5.56 11.77 29.38
C GLU A 182 4.52 12.27 28.37
N LEU A 183 4.29 11.52 27.28
CA LEU A 183 3.31 11.87 26.26
C LEU A 183 1.91 11.42 26.69
N ARG A 184 0.93 12.30 26.55
CA ARG A 184 -0.50 12.03 26.80
C ARG A 184 -1.27 12.21 25.51
N ALA A 185 -2.28 11.34 25.26
CA ALA A 185 -3.15 11.48 24.11
C ALA A 185 -4.58 11.05 24.42
N LYS A 186 -5.53 11.55 23.61
CA LYS A 186 -6.91 11.07 23.67
C LYS A 186 -7.03 9.71 23.01
N HIS A 187 -6.29 9.49 21.90
CA HIS A 187 -6.37 8.30 21.07
C HIS A 187 -4.98 7.83 20.66
N ILE A 188 -4.84 6.51 20.47
CA ILE A 188 -3.66 5.90 19.83
C ILE A 188 -4.11 5.05 18.64
N VAL A 189 -3.41 5.17 17.51
CA VAL A 189 -3.70 4.41 16.29
C VAL A 189 -2.45 3.64 15.85
N PHE A 190 -2.57 2.32 15.76
CA PHE A 190 -1.50 1.44 15.32
C PHE A 190 -1.55 1.24 13.80
N ALA A 191 -0.55 1.79 13.08
CA ALA A 191 -0.36 1.73 11.63
C ALA A 191 0.95 1.04 11.25
N GLU A 192 1.31 -0.03 11.95
CA GLU A 192 2.62 -0.67 12.03
C GLU A 192 2.97 -1.60 10.86
N GLY A 193 2.10 -1.68 9.85
CA GLY A 193 2.32 -2.63 8.76
C GLY A 193 2.41 -4.08 9.28
N TYR A 194 3.42 -4.83 8.84
CA TYR A 194 3.59 -6.22 9.31
C TYR A 194 4.01 -6.30 10.78
N GLY A 195 4.57 -5.22 11.35
CA GLY A 195 4.91 -5.11 12.76
C GLY A 195 3.75 -5.36 13.72
N LEU A 196 2.50 -5.17 13.26
CA LEU A 196 1.29 -5.45 14.03
C LEU A 196 1.24 -6.88 14.60
N LYS A 197 1.96 -7.83 14.03
CA LYS A 197 2.07 -9.20 14.58
C LYS A 197 2.76 -9.27 15.93
N GLN A 198 3.53 -8.26 16.29
CA GLN A 198 4.20 -8.13 17.60
C GLN A 198 3.40 -7.29 18.60
N ASN A 199 2.32 -6.62 18.12
CA ASN A 199 1.48 -5.78 18.96
C ASN A 199 0.58 -6.63 19.86
N PRO A 200 0.73 -6.57 21.21
CA PRO A 200 -0.04 -7.42 22.11
C PRO A 200 -1.55 -7.17 22.09
N LEU A 201 -1.97 -5.97 21.65
CA LEU A 201 -3.38 -5.58 21.57
C LEU A 201 -4.07 -6.07 20.29
N PHE A 202 -3.32 -6.26 19.19
CA PHE A 202 -3.89 -6.56 17.87
C PHE A 202 -3.28 -7.79 17.17
N ASN A 203 -2.37 -8.55 17.81
CA ASN A 203 -1.72 -9.71 17.20
C ASN A 203 -2.69 -10.87 16.91
N TYR A 204 -3.88 -10.87 17.51
CA TYR A 204 -4.97 -11.82 17.22
C TYR A 204 -5.54 -11.66 15.81
N LEU A 205 -5.42 -10.46 15.23
CA LEU A 205 -5.94 -10.21 13.90
C LEU A 205 -5.19 -11.06 12.85
N PRO A 206 -5.90 -11.60 11.83
CA PRO A 206 -5.36 -12.59 10.90
C PRO A 206 -4.47 -11.94 9.83
N LEU A 207 -3.44 -11.22 10.25
CA LEU A 207 -2.44 -10.61 9.40
C LEU A 207 -1.36 -11.64 9.06
N ASN A 208 -1.38 -12.17 7.84
CA ASN A 208 -0.43 -13.20 7.41
C ASN A 208 0.90 -12.64 6.88
N GLY A 209 0.87 -11.45 6.34
CA GLY A 209 2.00 -10.87 5.62
C GLY A 209 2.35 -11.62 4.33
N THR A 210 2.90 -10.92 3.36
CA THR A 210 3.38 -11.52 2.10
C THR A 210 4.63 -10.80 1.65
N LYS A 211 5.74 -11.51 1.62
CA LYS A 211 7.00 -10.95 1.11
C LYS A 211 6.91 -10.73 -0.39
N GLY A 212 7.32 -9.55 -0.82
CA GLY A 212 7.48 -9.19 -2.22
C GLY A 212 8.88 -8.68 -2.46
N GLU A 213 9.49 -9.17 -3.51
CA GLU A 213 10.82 -8.75 -3.93
C GLU A 213 10.74 -8.12 -5.31
N LEU A 214 11.52 -7.05 -5.52
CA LEU A 214 11.60 -6.31 -6.77
C LEU A 214 13.05 -6.12 -7.17
N LEU A 215 13.32 -6.19 -8.47
CA LEU A 215 14.61 -5.82 -9.05
C LEU A 215 14.54 -4.40 -9.59
N LEU A 216 15.65 -3.69 -9.53
CA LEU A 216 15.93 -2.55 -10.37
C LEU A 216 16.88 -3.02 -11.47
N ILE A 217 16.48 -2.86 -12.73
CA ILE A 217 17.32 -3.22 -13.87
C ILE A 217 17.63 -1.99 -14.71
N ARG A 218 18.76 -2.03 -15.42
CA ARG A 218 19.06 -1.13 -16.53
C ARG A 218 18.87 -1.90 -17.83
N CYS A 219 18.06 -1.35 -18.74
CA CYS A 219 17.76 -1.97 -20.04
C CYS A 219 17.81 -0.89 -21.13
N LYS A 220 18.99 -0.71 -21.74
CA LYS A 220 19.20 0.27 -22.79
C LYS A 220 18.39 -0.09 -24.04
N GLY A 221 17.77 0.91 -24.64
CA GLY A 221 16.99 0.77 -25.88
C GLY A 221 15.63 0.10 -25.70
N LEU A 222 15.17 -0.11 -24.45
CA LEU A 222 13.79 -0.55 -24.23
C LEU A 222 12.80 0.58 -24.51
N ASP A 223 13.16 1.81 -24.16
CA ASP A 223 12.43 3.06 -24.46
C ASP A 223 10.92 3.00 -24.15
N GLU A 224 10.55 2.22 -23.13
CA GLU A 224 9.16 2.07 -22.71
C GLU A 224 8.84 2.99 -21.53
N THR A 225 7.87 3.87 -21.73
CA THR A 225 7.43 4.87 -20.74
C THR A 225 6.16 4.46 -20.01
N ARG A 226 5.51 3.39 -20.43
CA ARG A 226 4.27 2.86 -19.85
C ARG A 226 4.59 1.64 -18.97
N VAL A 227 3.69 1.33 -18.06
CA VAL A 227 3.80 0.10 -17.27
C VAL A 227 3.40 -1.09 -18.12
N ILE A 228 4.29 -2.05 -18.29
CA ILE A 228 4.00 -3.30 -19.01
C ILE A 228 3.73 -4.42 -18.01
N LYS A 229 2.64 -5.15 -18.19
CA LYS A 229 2.28 -6.30 -17.36
C LYS A 229 2.16 -7.59 -18.16
N SER A 230 3.01 -8.57 -17.83
CA SER A 230 2.90 -9.98 -18.23
C SER A 230 3.07 -10.89 -17.02
N GLY A 231 4.07 -11.75 -16.98
CA GLY A 231 4.45 -12.55 -15.80
C GLY A 231 4.83 -11.68 -14.59
N VAL A 232 5.54 -10.60 -14.85
CA VAL A 232 5.90 -9.53 -13.90
C VAL A 232 5.46 -8.19 -14.45
N PHE A 233 5.58 -7.12 -13.65
CA PHE A 233 5.50 -5.74 -14.12
C PHE A 233 6.89 -5.27 -14.57
N ILE A 234 6.96 -4.49 -15.65
CA ILE A 234 8.03 -3.56 -15.97
C ILE A 234 7.49 -2.16 -15.66
N ILE A 235 8.11 -1.46 -14.73
CA ILE A 235 7.68 -0.14 -14.27
C ILE A 235 8.81 0.85 -14.59
N PRO A 236 8.60 1.83 -15.47
CA PRO A 236 9.64 2.80 -15.79
C PRO A 236 10.00 3.67 -14.58
N VAL A 237 11.31 3.94 -14.44
CA VAL A 237 11.85 4.81 -13.39
C VAL A 237 12.51 6.06 -14.02
N GLY A 238 12.97 5.98 -15.26
CA GLY A 238 13.74 6.97 -15.98
C GLY A 238 15.17 6.47 -16.25
N ASP A 239 15.89 7.10 -17.16
CA ASP A 239 17.31 6.84 -17.47
C ASP A 239 17.62 5.35 -17.77
N ASP A 240 16.80 4.71 -18.60
CA ASP A 240 16.86 3.27 -18.92
C ASP A 240 16.68 2.35 -17.71
N LEU A 241 16.24 2.87 -16.56
CA LEU A 241 15.98 2.10 -15.36
C LEU A 241 14.52 1.66 -15.28
N TYR A 242 14.33 0.41 -14.86
CA TYR A 242 13.01 -0.20 -14.72
C TYR A 242 12.93 -1.01 -13.43
N ARG A 243 11.84 -0.85 -12.66
CA ARG A 243 11.54 -1.77 -11.56
C ARG A 243 10.78 -2.98 -12.09
N ILE A 244 11.25 -4.18 -11.72
CA ILE A 244 10.67 -5.46 -12.12
C ILE A 244 10.07 -6.12 -10.90
N GLY A 245 8.80 -6.45 -10.96
CA GLY A 245 8.18 -7.07 -9.77
C GLY A 245 6.75 -7.56 -9.96
N ALA A 246 6.26 -8.15 -8.93
CA ALA A 246 6.94 -8.55 -7.71
C ALA A 246 6.72 -10.05 -7.46
N THR A 247 7.58 -10.63 -6.65
CA THR A 247 7.32 -11.98 -6.13
C THR A 247 6.21 -11.96 -5.08
N TYR A 248 5.71 -13.15 -4.74
CA TYR A 248 4.65 -13.35 -3.75
C TYR A 248 4.99 -14.59 -2.92
N LYS A 249 5.65 -14.38 -1.77
CA LYS A 249 6.10 -15.47 -0.89
C LYS A 249 5.38 -15.41 0.45
N TRP A 250 4.78 -16.53 0.86
CA TRP A 250 3.96 -16.61 2.07
C TRP A 250 4.71 -17.11 3.30
N LYS A 251 5.83 -17.80 3.12
CA LYS A 251 6.56 -18.43 4.23
C LYS A 251 7.61 -17.49 4.83
N ASP A 252 8.38 -16.85 3.98
CA ASP A 252 9.42 -15.92 4.40
C ASP A 252 8.82 -14.56 4.78
N LYS A 253 9.16 -14.05 5.96
CA LYS A 253 8.71 -12.79 6.54
C LYS A 253 9.86 -11.81 6.78
N THR A 254 11.00 -12.05 6.21
CA THR A 254 12.15 -11.14 6.29
C THR A 254 12.10 -10.10 5.18
N SER A 255 12.75 -8.96 5.40
CA SER A 255 12.98 -7.94 4.36
C SER A 255 14.31 -8.14 3.64
N ILE A 256 14.89 -9.34 3.72
CA ILE A 256 16.16 -9.68 3.07
C ILE A 256 15.88 -10.28 1.70
N PRO A 257 16.40 -9.70 0.59
CA PRO A 257 16.27 -10.29 -0.74
C PRO A 257 16.87 -11.69 -0.85
N THR A 258 16.32 -12.53 -1.73
CA THR A 258 16.78 -13.91 -1.92
C THR A 258 17.16 -14.19 -3.37
N GLU A 259 18.24 -14.96 -3.58
CA GLU A 259 18.67 -15.34 -4.94
C GLU A 259 17.59 -16.12 -5.68
N ALA A 260 16.84 -16.98 -5.00
CA ALA A 260 15.73 -17.71 -5.60
C ALA A 260 14.62 -16.80 -6.15
N SER A 261 14.30 -15.71 -5.45
CA SER A 261 13.34 -14.71 -5.95
C SER A 261 13.90 -13.87 -7.08
N LYS A 262 15.19 -13.53 -7.04
CA LYS A 262 15.87 -12.83 -8.12
C LYS A 262 15.79 -13.65 -9.41
N GLN A 263 16.15 -14.93 -9.34
CA GLN A 263 16.10 -15.83 -10.48
C GLN A 263 14.66 -16.00 -11.00
N GLU A 264 13.65 -16.14 -10.12
CA GLU A 264 12.24 -16.20 -10.51
C GLU A 264 11.80 -14.96 -11.30
N LEU A 265 12.23 -13.75 -10.86
CA LEU A 265 11.88 -12.49 -11.52
C LEU A 265 12.55 -12.40 -12.89
N ILE A 266 13.83 -12.78 -13.00
CA ILE A 266 14.59 -12.80 -14.25
C ILE A 266 13.94 -13.77 -15.25
N GLU A 267 13.64 -14.98 -14.85
CA GLU A 267 13.00 -15.99 -15.70
C GLU A 267 11.63 -15.53 -16.22
N LYS A 268 10.83 -14.88 -15.37
CA LYS A 268 9.54 -14.34 -15.78
C LYS A 268 9.67 -13.15 -16.73
N LEU A 269 10.69 -12.32 -16.53
CA LEU A 269 10.97 -11.17 -17.38
C LEU A 269 11.44 -11.60 -18.76
N GLN A 270 12.37 -12.54 -18.85
CA GLN A 270 12.94 -13.06 -20.10
C GLN A 270 11.92 -13.76 -21.01
N LYS A 271 10.73 -14.11 -20.49
CA LYS A 271 9.65 -14.66 -21.31
C LYS A 271 9.05 -13.66 -22.29
N PHE A 272 9.26 -12.36 -22.07
CA PHE A 272 8.67 -11.32 -22.92
C PHE A 272 9.60 -10.10 -23.15
N LEU A 273 10.67 -9.93 -22.41
CA LEU A 273 11.71 -8.94 -22.67
C LEU A 273 12.81 -9.59 -23.51
N LYS A 274 13.05 -9.05 -24.71
CA LYS A 274 14.05 -9.57 -25.69
C LYS A 274 15.41 -8.90 -25.61
N LEU A 275 15.48 -7.73 -24.96
CA LEU A 275 16.72 -6.95 -24.83
C LEU A 275 17.56 -7.44 -23.65
N PRO A 276 18.89 -7.30 -23.75
CA PRO A 276 19.77 -7.53 -22.62
C PRO A 276 19.55 -6.48 -21.53
N PHE A 277 19.71 -6.87 -20.29
CA PHE A 277 19.59 -5.99 -19.14
C PHE A 277 20.60 -6.33 -18.05
N GLU A 278 20.89 -5.37 -17.20
CA GLU A 278 21.73 -5.51 -16.02
C GLU A 278 20.87 -5.33 -14.76
N VAL A 279 21.04 -6.19 -13.76
CA VAL A 279 20.40 -6.02 -12.45
C VAL A 279 21.25 -5.07 -11.61
N ILE A 280 20.68 -3.92 -11.27
CA ILE A 280 21.34 -2.83 -10.53
C ILE A 280 21.10 -2.98 -9.04
N ASP A 281 19.87 -3.39 -8.63
CA ASP A 281 19.50 -3.50 -7.23
C ASP A 281 18.42 -4.57 -7.03
N HIS A 282 18.30 -5.05 -5.79
CA HIS A 282 17.33 -6.06 -5.39
C HIS A 282 16.81 -5.75 -3.98
N VAL A 283 15.54 -5.46 -3.86
CA VAL A 283 14.90 -5.06 -2.62
C VAL A 283 13.75 -6.00 -2.24
N ALA A 284 13.45 -6.07 -0.95
CA ALA A 284 12.39 -6.90 -0.40
C ALA A 284 11.61 -6.18 0.70
N GLY A 285 10.32 -6.47 0.81
CA GLY A 285 9.47 -5.96 1.88
C GLY A 285 8.29 -6.88 2.17
N VAL A 286 7.79 -6.85 3.40
CA VAL A 286 6.64 -7.68 3.81
C VAL A 286 5.37 -6.85 3.80
N ARG A 287 4.50 -7.13 2.83
CA ARG A 287 3.18 -6.50 2.74
C ARG A 287 2.30 -6.95 3.90
N PRO A 288 1.59 -6.04 4.57
CA PRO A 288 0.64 -6.39 5.62
C PRO A 288 -0.64 -6.99 4.99
N THR A 289 -0.56 -8.26 4.57
CA THR A 289 -1.66 -8.94 3.88
C THR A 289 -2.52 -9.69 4.89
N VAL A 290 -3.82 -9.40 4.89
CA VAL A 290 -4.83 -10.08 5.69
C VAL A 290 -5.33 -11.33 4.95
N THR A 291 -5.84 -12.33 5.67
CA THR A 291 -6.34 -13.59 5.11
C THR A 291 -7.43 -13.36 4.06
N ASP A 292 -8.36 -12.45 4.31
CA ASP A 292 -9.46 -12.07 3.42
C ASP A 292 -9.09 -10.96 2.42
N ARG A 293 -7.86 -10.44 2.49
CA ARG A 293 -7.32 -9.37 1.63
C ARG A 293 -8.06 -8.03 1.72
N LYS A 294 -8.73 -7.78 2.83
CA LYS A 294 -9.39 -6.51 3.15
C LYS A 294 -8.65 -5.81 4.29
N PRO A 295 -8.71 -4.47 4.39
CA PRO A 295 -8.02 -3.74 5.45
C PRO A 295 -8.48 -4.12 6.85
N LEU A 296 -7.69 -3.75 7.85
CA LEU A 296 -8.00 -3.86 9.27
C LEU A 296 -8.17 -2.44 9.82
N VAL A 297 -9.41 -2.04 10.03
CA VAL A 297 -9.77 -0.70 10.51
C VAL A 297 -10.73 -0.83 11.69
N GLY A 298 -10.46 -0.12 12.78
CA GLY A 298 -11.41 -0.13 13.89
C GLY A 298 -10.82 0.15 15.25
N THR A 299 -11.67 0.03 16.26
CA THR A 299 -11.37 0.27 17.67
C THR A 299 -11.22 -1.06 18.41
N HIS A 300 -10.28 -1.11 19.35
CA HIS A 300 -10.04 -2.26 20.19
C HIS A 300 -11.29 -2.64 20.99
N PRO A 301 -11.63 -3.93 21.15
CA PRO A 301 -12.85 -4.34 21.83
C PRO A 301 -13.02 -3.83 23.26
N ASP A 302 -11.90 -3.71 24.01
CA ASP A 302 -11.92 -3.33 25.42
C ASP A 302 -11.45 -1.89 25.69
N TYR A 303 -10.80 -1.23 24.72
CA TYR A 303 -10.24 0.10 24.86
C TYR A 303 -10.78 1.04 23.78
N SER A 304 -11.72 1.91 24.14
CA SER A 304 -12.40 2.83 23.21
C SER A 304 -11.50 3.91 22.60
N ASN A 305 -10.30 4.08 23.12
CA ASN A 305 -9.29 5.05 22.69
C ASN A 305 -8.09 4.43 21.98
N VAL A 306 -8.15 3.11 21.69
CA VAL A 306 -7.12 2.34 21.01
C VAL A 306 -7.63 1.84 19.67
N HIS A 307 -6.94 2.16 18.60
CA HIS A 307 -7.42 1.91 17.24
C HIS A 307 -6.36 1.27 16.37
N VAL A 308 -6.77 0.65 15.28
CA VAL A 308 -5.90 0.06 14.26
C VAL A 308 -6.28 0.56 12.87
N LEU A 309 -5.25 0.86 12.08
CA LEU A 309 -5.34 1.20 10.65
C LEU A 309 -4.25 0.41 9.91
N ASN A 310 -4.57 -0.77 9.40
CA ASN A 310 -3.57 -1.68 8.87
C ASN A 310 -4.15 -2.58 7.77
N GLY A 311 -3.39 -3.58 7.34
CA GLY A 311 -3.88 -4.62 6.44
C GLY A 311 -4.02 -4.17 4.97
N MET A 312 -3.34 -3.11 4.53
CA MET A 312 -3.46 -2.52 3.19
C MET A 312 -2.95 -3.44 2.06
N GLY A 313 -2.21 -4.49 2.40
CA GLY A 313 -1.69 -5.47 1.44
C GLY A 313 -0.83 -4.84 0.36
N SER A 314 -1.15 -5.12 -0.91
CA SER A 314 -0.43 -4.58 -2.08
C SER A 314 -1.11 -3.36 -2.71
N ARG A 315 -2.15 -2.80 -2.09
CA ARG A 315 -2.97 -1.72 -2.64
C ARG A 315 -3.08 -0.51 -1.72
N GLY A 316 -2.13 -0.34 -0.85
CA GLY A 316 -2.12 0.74 0.13
C GLY A 316 -2.30 2.14 -0.49
N VAL A 317 -1.79 2.36 -1.70
CA VAL A 317 -1.97 3.62 -2.43
C VAL A 317 -3.44 3.96 -2.66
N MET A 318 -4.26 2.99 -3.06
CA MET A 318 -5.69 3.22 -3.28
C MET A 318 -6.49 3.21 -1.97
N ILE A 319 -6.14 2.31 -1.05
CA ILE A 319 -6.92 2.01 0.16
C ILE A 319 -6.63 3.01 1.29
N GLY A 320 -5.37 3.44 1.44
CA GLY A 320 -4.91 4.23 2.59
C GLY A 320 -5.70 5.52 2.84
N PRO A 321 -5.90 6.37 1.82
CA PRO A 321 -6.60 7.64 2.01
C PRO A 321 -8.03 7.48 2.51
N ILE A 322 -8.85 6.66 1.85
CA ILE A 322 -10.26 6.50 2.22
C ILE A 322 -10.43 5.79 3.57
N THR A 323 -9.61 4.77 3.87
CA THR A 323 -9.72 4.05 5.14
C THR A 323 -9.24 4.87 6.33
N SER A 324 -8.28 5.78 6.14
CA SER A 324 -7.87 6.73 7.18
C SER A 324 -9.00 7.73 7.50
N GLU A 325 -9.70 8.21 6.47
CA GLU A 325 -10.89 9.05 6.64
C GLU A 325 -12.01 8.31 7.36
N GLN A 326 -12.34 7.11 6.92
CA GLN A 326 -13.38 6.27 7.55
C GLN A 326 -13.08 5.98 9.02
N LEU A 327 -11.79 5.75 9.37
CA LEU A 327 -11.39 5.58 10.76
C LEU A 327 -11.65 6.85 11.58
N LEU A 328 -11.31 8.04 11.08
CA LEU A 328 -11.54 9.29 11.81
C LEU A 328 -13.03 9.59 11.97
N GLN A 329 -13.84 9.37 10.94
CA GLN A 329 -15.30 9.48 11.04
C GLN A 329 -15.86 8.51 12.10
N HIS A 330 -15.31 7.30 12.17
CA HIS A 330 -15.69 6.33 13.21
C HIS A 330 -15.31 6.82 14.62
N ILE A 331 -14.11 7.36 14.80
CA ILE A 331 -13.64 7.83 16.11
C ILE A 331 -14.38 9.12 16.55
N GLU A 332 -14.40 10.13 15.69
CA GLU A 332 -14.87 11.48 16.05
C GLU A 332 -16.38 11.66 15.88
N GLU A 333 -16.96 11.04 14.86
CA GLU A 333 -18.37 11.24 14.47
C GLU A 333 -19.25 10.03 14.81
N LYS A 334 -18.65 8.94 15.35
CA LYS A 334 -19.34 7.69 15.70
C LYS A 334 -20.02 7.00 14.51
N GLN A 335 -19.52 7.24 13.29
CA GLN A 335 -20.02 6.57 12.12
C GLN A 335 -19.62 5.09 12.13
N SER A 336 -20.51 4.22 11.66
CA SER A 336 -20.22 2.80 11.53
C SER A 336 -19.23 2.57 10.39
N LEU A 337 -18.19 1.77 10.64
CA LEU A 337 -17.30 1.31 9.59
C LEU A 337 -18.02 0.33 8.65
N PRO A 338 -17.69 0.31 7.35
CA PRO A 338 -18.10 -0.77 6.47
C PRO A 338 -17.69 -2.13 7.05
N GLU A 339 -18.62 -3.09 7.08
CA GLU A 339 -18.41 -4.39 7.70
C GLU A 339 -17.16 -5.10 7.18
N GLU A 340 -16.88 -4.95 5.89
CA GLU A 340 -15.75 -5.60 5.22
C GLU A 340 -14.38 -5.08 5.65
N ILE A 341 -14.26 -3.89 6.18
CA ILE A 341 -12.99 -3.35 6.67
C ILE A 341 -12.91 -3.31 8.20
N SER A 342 -14.06 -3.34 8.90
CA SER A 342 -14.10 -3.34 10.37
C SER A 342 -13.40 -4.56 10.94
N ILE A 343 -12.58 -4.36 11.98
CA ILE A 343 -11.97 -5.46 12.73
C ILE A 343 -13.01 -6.27 13.52
N ASP A 344 -14.21 -5.77 13.70
CA ASP A 344 -15.30 -6.48 14.39
C ASP A 344 -15.67 -7.80 13.71
N ARG A 345 -15.41 -7.94 12.39
CA ARG A 345 -15.55 -9.20 11.66
C ARG A 345 -14.64 -10.32 12.18
N PHE A 346 -13.61 -9.95 12.96
CA PHE A 346 -12.68 -10.88 13.63
C PHE A 346 -12.86 -10.94 15.14
N ARG A 347 -13.93 -10.36 15.68
CA ARG A 347 -14.22 -10.38 17.12
C ARG A 347 -14.23 -11.79 17.73
N PRO A 348 -14.68 -12.87 17.04
CA PRO A 348 -14.57 -14.24 17.55
C PRO A 348 -13.14 -14.74 17.78
N LEU A 349 -12.13 -14.09 17.20
CA LEU A 349 -10.72 -14.41 17.40
C LEU A 349 -10.12 -13.66 18.62
N TRP A 350 -10.84 -12.68 19.18
CA TRP A 350 -10.40 -11.96 20.36
C TRP A 350 -10.44 -12.90 21.57
N PRO A 351 -9.30 -13.12 22.26
CA PRO A 351 -9.29 -13.99 23.43
C PRO A 351 -10.20 -13.39 24.51
N PRO A 352 -11.05 -14.20 25.17
CA PRO A 352 -11.77 -13.71 26.33
C PRO A 352 -10.75 -13.24 27.38
N GLN A 353 -10.92 -12.04 27.86
CA GLN A 353 -10.16 -11.63 29.05
C GLN A 353 -10.59 -12.54 30.21
N ASP A 354 -9.65 -13.21 30.85
CA ASP A 354 -9.87 -13.77 32.18
C ASP A 354 -10.26 -12.60 33.09
N ARG A 355 -11.55 -12.42 33.30
CA ARG A 355 -12.05 -11.46 34.29
C ARG A 355 -11.72 -12.02 35.67
N ASN A 356 -10.52 -11.76 36.12
CA ASN A 356 -10.15 -11.92 37.54
C ASN A 356 -10.62 -10.71 38.33
#